data_370c454e034e8aba25d09072f159533f
#
_entry.id   370c454e034e8aba25d09072f159533f
#
_cell.length_a   1.000
_cell.length_b   1.000
_cell.length_c   1.000
_cell.angle_alpha   90.00
_cell.angle_beta   90.00
_cell.angle_gamma   90.00
#
_symmetry.space_group_name_H-M   'P 1'
#
loop_
_entity.id
_entity.type
_entity.pdbx_description
1 polymer ?
#
loop_
_entity_poly.entity_id
_entity_poly.type
_entity_poly.pdbx_seq_one_letter_code
_entity_poly.pdbx_strand_id
1 'polypeptide(L)'
;MATTITPGIVSDWTLEVAAYTDGTTPTTFTRVYGITDFTPPAPSKNLEDDSDFDSGAWGSQTGTGLSYEMSGTVKVPRAGLAVDPGQEILRLAGKSVAEDGYVHFRAIKKGATTGYTGIADASFTEGGGSRTDLTKAEFTLSGRGELADYTPAP
;
A
#
# COMPACT_ATOMS: atom_id res chain seq x y z
N MET A 1 -10.40 33.01 14.76
CA MET A 1 -11.48 32.22 14.15
C MET A 1 -11.05 30.76 14.12
N ALA A 2 -11.85 29.86 14.68
CA ALA A 2 -11.54 28.43 14.65
C ALA A 2 -11.82 27.85 13.26
N THR A 3 -10.88 27.10 12.73
CA THR A 3 -11.07 26.40 11.45
C THR A 3 -11.82 25.08 11.71
N THR A 4 -12.95 24.91 11.06
CA THR A 4 -13.69 23.66 11.11
C THR A 4 -13.09 22.68 10.09
N ILE A 5 -12.67 21.51 10.56
CA ILE A 5 -12.13 20.46 9.70
C ILE A 5 -13.24 19.44 9.43
N THR A 6 -13.54 19.22 8.16
CA THR A 6 -14.46 18.18 7.76
C THR A 6 -13.65 16.91 7.47
N PRO A 7 -13.83 15.82 8.24
CA PRO A 7 -13.06 14.62 8.02
C PRO A 7 -13.51 13.90 6.74
N GLY A 8 -12.56 13.25 6.08
CA GLY A 8 -12.86 12.32 4.99
C GLY A 8 -13.18 10.93 5.53
N ILE A 9 -13.51 10.03 4.63
CA ILE A 9 -13.74 8.62 4.96
C ILE A 9 -12.71 7.73 4.27
N VAL A 10 -12.38 6.61 4.89
CA VAL A 10 -11.32 5.72 4.39
C VAL A 10 -11.70 5.12 3.04
N SER A 11 -12.99 4.93 2.78
CA SER A 11 -13.46 4.39 1.50
C SER A 11 -13.19 5.29 0.30
N ASP A 12 -12.71 6.52 0.52
CA ASP A 12 -12.28 7.41 -0.58
C ASP A 12 -10.97 6.95 -1.21
N TRP A 13 -10.20 6.10 -0.55
CA TRP A 13 -8.97 5.56 -1.11
C TRP A 13 -9.26 4.61 -2.28
N THR A 14 -8.49 4.77 -3.33
CA THR A 14 -8.49 3.87 -4.49
C THR A 14 -7.09 3.30 -4.64
N LEU A 15 -6.99 1.98 -4.74
CA LEU A 15 -5.74 1.27 -4.98
C LEU A 15 -5.77 0.68 -6.37
N GLU A 16 -4.73 0.97 -7.15
CA GLU A 16 -4.50 0.37 -8.46
C GLU A 16 -3.15 -0.34 -8.45
N VAL A 17 -3.06 -1.48 -9.09
CA VAL A 17 -1.84 -2.28 -9.15
C VAL A 17 -1.54 -2.71 -10.58
N ALA A 18 -0.26 -2.98 -10.82
CA ALA A 18 0.20 -3.57 -12.08
C ALA A 18 1.31 -4.56 -11.77
N ALA A 19 1.41 -5.60 -12.60
CA ALA A 19 2.49 -6.56 -12.47
C ALA A 19 3.85 -5.86 -12.69
N TYR A 20 4.85 -6.27 -11.91
CA TYR A 20 6.18 -5.69 -12.02
C TYR A 20 6.82 -6.03 -13.37
N THR A 21 7.41 -5.02 -13.99
CA THR A 21 8.21 -5.17 -15.21
C THR A 21 9.55 -4.49 -14.98
N ASP A 22 10.64 -5.22 -15.15
CA ASP A 22 11.97 -4.71 -14.92
C ASP A 22 12.31 -3.58 -15.88
N GLY A 23 12.84 -2.50 -15.33
CA GLY A 23 13.32 -1.35 -16.08
C GLY A 23 12.25 -0.48 -16.72
N THR A 24 10.97 -0.80 -16.56
CA THR A 24 9.89 -0.06 -17.22
C THR A 24 8.73 0.17 -16.25
N THR A 25 8.28 1.43 -16.14
CA THR A 25 7.08 1.74 -15.38
C THR A 25 5.85 1.38 -16.22
N PRO A 26 4.93 0.54 -15.71
CA PRO A 26 3.72 0.21 -16.46
C PRO A 26 2.88 1.46 -16.75
N THR A 27 2.21 1.46 -17.90
CA THR A 27 1.28 2.54 -18.29
C THR A 27 -0.15 2.20 -17.93
N THR A 28 -0.46 0.92 -17.76
CA THR A 28 -1.80 0.43 -17.46
C THR A 28 -1.82 -0.17 -16.06
N PHE A 29 -2.70 0.36 -15.22
CA PHE A 29 -2.92 -0.14 -13.86
C PHE A 29 -4.35 -0.68 -13.76
N THR A 30 -4.52 -1.70 -12.91
CA THR A 30 -5.80 -2.33 -12.67
C THR A 30 -6.26 -2.02 -11.25
N ARG A 31 -7.48 -1.50 -11.12
CA ARG A 31 -8.03 -1.18 -9.80
C ARG A 31 -8.33 -2.45 -9.01
N VAL A 32 -8.04 -2.42 -7.72
CA VAL A 32 -8.41 -3.47 -6.77
C VAL A 32 -9.77 -3.13 -6.19
N TYR A 33 -10.76 -4.00 -6.44
CA TYR A 33 -12.12 -3.83 -5.92
C TYR A 33 -12.34 -4.71 -4.69
N GLY A 34 -13.38 -4.41 -3.96
CA GLY A 34 -13.80 -5.20 -2.80
C GLY A 34 -13.06 -4.87 -1.52
N ILE A 35 -12.33 -3.77 -1.47
CA ILE A 35 -11.60 -3.36 -0.27
C ILE A 35 -12.59 -3.04 0.84
N THR A 36 -12.42 -3.68 1.99
CA THR A 36 -13.25 -3.45 3.18
C THR A 36 -12.48 -2.75 4.30
N ASP A 37 -11.16 -2.79 4.25
CA ASP A 37 -10.27 -2.14 5.20
C ASP A 37 -9.00 -1.73 4.46
N PHE A 38 -8.46 -0.57 4.77
CA PHE A 38 -7.29 -0.05 4.06
C PHE A 38 -6.45 0.83 4.99
N THR A 39 -5.16 0.50 5.07
CA THR A 39 -4.17 1.33 5.75
C THR A 39 -3.27 1.95 4.68
N PRO A 40 -3.33 3.28 4.52
CA PRO A 40 -2.53 3.96 3.49
C PRO A 40 -1.03 3.81 3.72
N PRO A 41 -0.21 3.96 2.66
CA PRO A 41 1.23 3.92 2.84
C PRO A 41 1.69 5.02 3.78
N ALA A 42 2.51 4.65 4.76
CA ALA A 42 3.04 5.57 5.75
C ALA A 42 4.56 5.38 5.86
N PRO A 43 5.35 6.41 5.54
CA PRO A 43 6.79 6.33 5.69
C PRO A 43 7.20 6.17 7.15
N SER A 44 8.18 5.32 7.38
CA SER A 44 8.81 5.10 8.68
C SER A 44 10.30 5.40 8.57
N LYS A 45 10.83 6.09 9.57
CA LYS A 45 12.25 6.44 9.62
C LYS A 45 13.02 5.48 10.50
N ASN A 46 14.22 5.13 10.06
CA ASN A 46 15.21 4.55 10.91
C ASN A 46 16.00 5.69 11.56
N LEU A 47 15.98 5.78 12.89
CA LEU A 47 16.61 6.84 13.64
C LEU A 47 17.84 6.30 14.36
N GLU A 48 18.96 7.00 14.23
CA GLU A 48 20.20 6.69 14.93
C GLU A 48 20.56 7.83 15.87
N ASP A 49 21.09 7.50 17.05
CA ASP A 49 21.56 8.46 18.01
C ASP A 49 22.84 9.13 17.51
N ASP A 50 22.82 10.43 17.35
CA ASP A 50 23.96 11.26 16.97
C ASP A 50 24.38 12.22 18.07
N SER A 51 23.95 11.97 19.31
CA SER A 51 24.33 12.77 20.46
C SER A 51 25.82 12.67 20.75
N ASP A 52 26.42 13.77 21.19
CA ASP A 52 27.81 13.83 21.61
C ASP A 52 27.93 14.46 23.02
N PHE A 53 29.14 14.70 23.48
CA PHE A 53 29.38 15.25 24.81
C PHE A 53 28.86 16.68 24.97
N ASP A 54 28.66 17.39 23.86
CA ASP A 54 28.14 18.76 23.87
C ASP A 54 26.64 18.85 23.75
N SER A 55 25.95 17.72 23.56
CA SER A 55 24.47 17.67 23.44
C SER A 55 23.72 18.02 24.72
N GLY A 56 24.40 17.98 25.88
CA GLY A 56 23.77 18.27 27.16
C GLY A 56 22.85 17.16 27.62
N ALA A 57 21.75 17.54 28.31
CA ALA A 57 20.78 16.59 28.84
C ALA A 57 19.82 16.03 27.76
N TRP A 58 19.75 16.64 26.60
CA TRP A 58 18.82 16.27 25.52
C TRP A 58 19.52 15.41 24.48
N GLY A 59 18.95 14.26 24.20
CA GLY A 59 19.43 13.40 23.13
C GLY A 59 19.10 13.98 21.74
N SER A 60 19.92 13.59 20.76
CA SER A 60 19.71 13.95 19.37
C SER A 60 19.68 12.68 18.52
N GLN A 61 18.84 12.67 17.49
CA GLN A 61 18.70 11.52 16.58
C GLN A 61 18.65 12.02 15.14
N THR A 62 19.27 11.25 14.26
CA THR A 62 19.27 11.52 12.82
C THR A 62 18.61 10.36 12.07
N GLY A 63 17.73 10.72 11.13
CA GLY A 63 17.10 9.74 10.25
C GLY A 63 18.10 9.23 9.22
N THR A 64 18.37 7.92 9.20
CA THR A 64 19.34 7.27 8.31
C THR A 64 18.71 6.47 7.20
N GLY A 65 17.41 6.24 7.24
CA GLY A 65 16.71 5.50 6.21
C GLY A 65 15.21 5.69 6.30
N LEU A 66 14.53 5.37 5.21
CA LEU A 66 13.07 5.41 5.11
C LEU A 66 12.57 4.09 4.56
N SER A 67 11.46 3.64 5.08
CA SER A 67 10.70 2.51 4.56
C SER A 67 9.21 2.82 4.64
N TYR A 68 8.40 2.06 3.91
CA TYR A 68 6.96 2.20 4.01
C TYR A 68 6.27 0.86 3.81
N GLU A 69 5.05 0.79 4.30
CA GLU A 69 4.21 -0.39 4.18
C GLU A 69 2.76 0.07 4.08
N MET A 70 1.97 -0.65 3.30
CA MET A 70 0.53 -0.48 3.32
C MET A 70 -0.15 -1.84 3.33
N SER A 71 -1.39 -1.87 3.82
CA SER A 71 -2.13 -3.11 3.96
C SER A 71 -3.62 -2.87 3.81
N GLY A 72 -4.35 -3.95 3.65
CA GLY A 72 -5.79 -3.89 3.58
C GLY A 72 -6.42 -5.26 3.54
N THR A 73 -7.75 -5.26 3.57
CA THR A 73 -8.56 -6.45 3.48
C THR A 73 -9.52 -6.32 2.32
N VAL A 74 -9.67 -7.38 1.55
CA VAL A 74 -10.58 -7.41 0.40
C VAL A 74 -11.57 -8.56 0.54
N LYS A 75 -12.76 -8.39 -0.04
CA LYS A 75 -13.73 -9.48 -0.20
C LYS A 75 -13.28 -10.34 -1.37
N VAL A 76 -13.27 -11.66 -1.17
CA VAL A 76 -12.89 -12.62 -2.21
C VAL A 76 -14.14 -13.10 -2.92
N PRO A 77 -14.19 -13.07 -4.26
CA PRO A 77 -15.34 -13.60 -5.01
C PRO A 77 -15.56 -15.08 -4.73
N ARG A 78 -16.82 -15.50 -4.79
CA ARG A 78 -17.18 -16.90 -4.66
C ARG A 78 -16.55 -17.72 -5.78
N ALA A 79 -16.11 -18.94 -5.46
CA ALA A 79 -15.55 -19.85 -6.46
C ALA A 79 -16.55 -20.07 -7.60
N GLY A 80 -16.07 -20.03 -8.84
CA GLY A 80 -16.89 -20.13 -10.03
C GLY A 80 -17.41 -18.80 -10.56
N LEU A 81 -17.29 -17.71 -9.80
CA LEU A 81 -17.57 -16.37 -10.30
C LEU A 81 -16.27 -15.72 -10.82
N ALA A 82 -16.42 -14.64 -11.58
CA ALA A 82 -15.28 -13.92 -12.12
C ALA A 82 -14.39 -13.36 -11.00
N VAL A 83 -13.08 -13.55 -11.10
CA VAL A 83 -12.12 -12.97 -10.17
C VAL A 83 -11.92 -11.49 -10.50
N ASP A 84 -11.60 -10.70 -9.47
CA ASP A 84 -11.21 -9.31 -9.68
C ASP A 84 -9.77 -9.28 -10.22
N PRO A 85 -9.53 -8.63 -11.40
CA PRO A 85 -8.19 -8.63 -11.98
C PRO A 85 -7.13 -8.01 -11.07
N GLY A 86 -7.47 -6.97 -10.31
CA GLY A 86 -6.54 -6.35 -9.35
C GLY A 86 -6.17 -7.29 -8.22
N GLN A 87 -7.15 -7.99 -7.65
CA GLN A 87 -6.89 -9.00 -6.62
C GLN A 87 -6.04 -10.15 -7.16
N GLU A 88 -6.25 -10.54 -8.41
CA GLU A 88 -5.48 -11.62 -9.04
C GLU A 88 -4.00 -11.24 -9.21
N ILE A 89 -3.71 -10.00 -9.56
CA ILE A 89 -2.33 -9.51 -9.63
C ILE A 89 -1.65 -9.62 -8.25
N LEU A 90 -2.35 -9.22 -7.19
CA LEU A 90 -1.83 -9.33 -5.83
C LEU A 90 -1.64 -10.78 -5.40
N ARG A 91 -2.59 -11.64 -5.73
CA ARG A 91 -2.52 -13.07 -5.38
C ARG A 91 -1.34 -13.76 -6.06
N LEU A 92 -1.13 -13.51 -7.35
CA LEU A 92 -0.02 -14.10 -8.09
C LEU A 92 1.33 -13.60 -7.58
N ALA A 93 1.45 -12.32 -7.28
CA ALA A 93 2.67 -11.78 -6.68
C ALA A 93 2.91 -12.34 -5.28
N GLY A 94 1.85 -12.49 -4.50
CA GLY A 94 1.96 -12.98 -3.12
C GLY A 94 2.40 -14.42 -2.97
N LYS A 95 2.31 -15.23 -4.03
CA LYS A 95 2.80 -16.63 -4.02
C LYS A 95 4.15 -16.78 -4.71
N SER A 96 4.77 -15.68 -5.12
CA SER A 96 6.02 -15.67 -5.87
C SER A 96 7.13 -15.02 -5.04
N VAL A 97 8.36 -15.24 -5.42
CA VAL A 97 9.53 -14.66 -4.73
C VAL A 97 10.33 -13.80 -5.69
N ALA A 98 11.19 -12.95 -5.12
CA ALA A 98 12.03 -12.01 -5.86
C ALA A 98 11.19 -11.12 -6.77
N GLU A 99 11.62 -10.85 -7.98
CA GLU A 99 10.96 -9.93 -8.90
C GLU A 99 9.52 -10.31 -9.24
N ASP A 100 9.19 -11.59 -9.25
CA ASP A 100 7.84 -12.07 -9.50
C ASP A 100 6.88 -11.72 -8.35
N GLY A 101 7.42 -11.42 -7.17
CA GLY A 101 6.64 -11.00 -6.01
C GLY A 101 6.42 -9.49 -5.92
N TYR A 102 6.96 -8.70 -6.84
CA TYR A 102 6.82 -7.26 -6.83
C TYR A 102 5.60 -6.81 -7.63
N VAL A 103 5.03 -5.68 -7.23
CA VAL A 103 3.96 -5.01 -7.97
C VAL A 103 4.24 -3.51 -7.99
N HIS A 104 3.82 -2.85 -9.06
CA HIS A 104 3.68 -1.40 -9.07
C HIS A 104 2.30 -1.05 -8.52
N PHE A 105 2.21 0.03 -7.75
CA PHE A 105 0.93 0.45 -7.20
C PHE A 105 0.73 1.96 -7.33
N ARG A 106 -0.52 2.36 -7.31
CA ARG A 106 -0.96 3.74 -7.16
C ARG A 106 -2.06 3.78 -6.13
N ALA A 107 -1.96 4.69 -5.16
CA ALA A 107 -2.98 4.89 -4.15
C ALA A 107 -3.33 6.36 -4.10
N ILE A 108 -4.61 6.69 -4.27
CA ILE A 108 -5.08 8.07 -4.28
C ILE A 108 -6.45 8.16 -3.62
N LYS A 109 -6.70 9.27 -2.92
CA LYS A 109 -8.02 9.60 -2.39
C LYS A 109 -8.88 10.26 -3.45
N LYS A 110 -10.16 9.95 -3.44
CA LYS A 110 -11.13 10.63 -4.29
C LYS A 110 -11.11 12.13 -3.98
N GLY A 111 -10.99 12.93 -5.03
CA GLY A 111 -10.93 14.38 -4.92
C GLY A 111 -9.54 14.94 -4.60
N ALA A 112 -8.55 14.11 -4.34
CA ALA A 112 -7.18 14.56 -4.15
C ALA A 112 -6.50 14.82 -5.50
N THR A 113 -5.59 15.80 -5.52
CA THR A 113 -4.80 16.11 -6.71
C THR A 113 -3.53 15.27 -6.79
N THR A 114 -3.11 14.69 -5.66
CA THR A 114 -1.86 13.92 -5.58
C THR A 114 -2.10 12.68 -4.72
N GLY A 115 -1.58 11.56 -5.17
CA GLY A 115 -1.56 10.30 -4.43
C GLY A 115 -0.14 9.76 -4.31
N TYR A 116 -0.03 8.46 -4.07
CA TYR A 116 1.25 7.78 -3.91
C TYR A 116 1.43 6.73 -4.99
N THR A 117 2.68 6.52 -5.37
CA THR A 117 3.06 5.43 -6.28
C THR A 117 4.41 4.85 -5.88
N GLY A 118 4.64 3.61 -6.21
CA GLY A 118 5.88 2.94 -5.91
C GLY A 118 5.88 1.49 -6.33
N ILE A 119 6.94 0.80 -5.94
CA ILE A 119 7.11 -0.63 -6.14
C ILE A 119 7.10 -1.28 -4.76
N ALA A 120 6.39 -2.40 -4.62
CA ALA A 120 6.30 -3.09 -3.35
C ALA A 120 6.33 -4.60 -3.55
N ASP A 121 6.81 -5.30 -2.52
CA ASP A 121 6.70 -6.74 -2.43
C ASP A 121 5.33 -7.08 -1.85
N ALA A 122 4.55 -7.87 -2.59
CA ALA A 122 3.17 -8.16 -2.24
C ALA A 122 3.05 -9.43 -1.41
N SER A 123 2.16 -9.39 -0.43
CA SER A 123 1.70 -10.54 0.33
C SER A 123 0.19 -10.60 0.22
N PHE A 124 -0.37 -11.79 0.01
CA PHE A 124 -1.81 -11.98 -0.12
C PHE A 124 -2.19 -13.28 0.55
N THR A 125 -3.04 -13.19 1.58
CA THR A 125 -3.42 -14.35 2.39
C THR A 125 -4.92 -14.39 2.53
N GLU A 126 -5.53 -15.48 2.06
CA GLU A 126 -6.95 -15.72 2.30
C GLU A 126 -7.17 -16.13 3.75
N GLY A 127 -8.13 -15.47 4.39
CA GLY A 127 -8.48 -15.77 5.78
C GLY A 127 -9.38 -16.99 5.88
N GLY A 128 -9.25 -17.69 7.00
CA GLY A 128 -10.21 -18.71 7.42
C GLY A 128 -11.30 -18.12 8.29
N GLY A 129 -12.21 -18.96 8.74
CA GLY A 129 -13.28 -18.52 9.63
C GLY A 129 -14.29 -19.59 9.87
N SER A 130 -15.40 -19.23 10.52
CA SER A 130 -16.51 -20.13 10.76
C SER A 130 -17.40 -20.27 9.53
N ARG A 131 -18.31 -21.22 9.60
CA ARG A 131 -19.25 -21.52 8.51
C ARG A 131 -20.07 -20.32 8.02
N THR A 132 -20.32 -19.36 8.90
CA THR A 132 -21.14 -18.18 8.59
C THR A 132 -20.31 -16.96 8.18
N ASP A 133 -18.99 -17.05 8.21
CA ASP A 133 -18.13 -15.94 7.84
C ASP A 133 -18.02 -15.83 6.32
N LEU A 134 -17.92 -14.59 5.84
CA LEU A 134 -17.63 -14.31 4.44
C LEU A 134 -16.13 -14.44 4.17
N THR A 135 -15.78 -14.94 3.00
CA THR A 135 -14.39 -15.10 2.62
C THR A 135 -13.73 -13.72 2.38
N LYS A 136 -12.63 -13.50 3.08
CA LYS A 136 -11.84 -12.28 2.97
C LYS A 136 -10.37 -12.66 2.78
N ALA A 137 -9.62 -11.75 2.19
CA ALA A 137 -8.17 -11.89 2.09
C ALA A 137 -7.51 -10.62 2.58
N GLU A 138 -6.34 -10.78 3.19
CA GLU A 138 -5.51 -9.67 3.62
C GLU A 138 -4.33 -9.54 2.67
N PHE A 139 -4.02 -8.30 2.29
CA PHE A 139 -2.85 -8.01 1.51
C PHE A 139 -1.95 -7.02 2.23
N THR A 140 -0.65 -7.18 2.05
CA THR A 140 0.36 -6.25 2.56
C THR A 140 1.33 -5.94 1.43
N LEU A 141 1.61 -4.66 1.24
CA LEU A 141 2.58 -4.19 0.26
C LEU A 141 3.72 -3.54 1.01
N SER A 142 4.86 -4.24 1.06
CA SER A 142 6.07 -3.75 1.71
C SER A 142 6.90 -2.98 0.71
N GLY A 143 7.15 -1.71 0.97
CA GLY A 143 7.80 -0.80 0.05
C GLY A 143 9.20 -1.24 -0.37
N ARG A 144 9.45 -1.12 -1.67
CA ARG A 144 10.76 -1.34 -2.26
C ARG A 144 11.20 -0.05 -2.95
N GLY A 145 12.14 0.66 -2.32
CA GLY A 145 12.58 1.94 -2.82
C GLY A 145 11.70 3.10 -2.37
N GLU A 146 11.64 4.14 -3.16
CA GLU A 146 10.98 5.38 -2.81
C GLU A 146 9.45 5.30 -2.92
N LEU A 147 8.79 5.89 -1.94
CA LEU A 147 7.36 6.20 -2.05
C LEU A 147 7.24 7.57 -2.72
N ALA A 148 6.89 7.57 -3.99
CA ALA A 148 6.83 8.78 -4.80
C ALA A 148 5.42 9.36 -4.82
N ASP A 149 5.32 10.63 -5.13
CA ASP A 149 4.04 11.29 -5.38
C ASP A 149 3.51 10.91 -6.76
N TYR A 150 2.19 10.74 -6.85
CA TYR A 150 1.50 10.43 -8.08
C TYR A 150 0.46 11.50 -8.37
N THR A 151 0.52 12.10 -9.54
CA THR A 151 -0.48 13.06 -10.01
C THR A 151 -1.23 12.44 -11.18
N PRO A 152 -2.54 12.18 -11.04
CA PRO A 152 -3.33 11.65 -12.15
C PRO A 152 -3.34 12.60 -13.34
N ALA A 153 -3.40 12.03 -14.54
CA ALA A 153 -3.60 12.81 -15.74
C ALA A 153 -4.99 13.47 -15.69
N PRO A 154 -5.12 14.71 -16.21
CA PRO A 154 -6.41 15.40 -16.24
C PRO A 154 -7.43 14.73 -17.16
#